data_4ba100a670ff10370c0d128776b73517
#
_entry.id   4ba100a670ff10370c0d128776b73517
#
_cell.length_a   1.000
_cell.length_b   1.000
_cell.length_c   1.000
_cell.angle_alpha   90.00
_cell.angle_beta   90.00
_cell.angle_gamma   90.00
#
_symmetry.space_group_name_H-M   'P 1'
#
loop_
_entity.id
_entity.type
_entity.pdbx_description
1 polymer ?
#
loop_
_entity_poly.entity_id
_entity_poly.type
_entity_poly.pdbx_seq_one_letter_code
_entity_poly.pdbx_strand_id
1 'polypeptide(L)'
;MALLEILEYPDPRLRKIAAPVKQVTPEIQTLIDDMFETMYDAPGIGLAATQVDQHIQLIVMDLSEDKSEPHVFINPEVTVLDGDPEKMQEGCLSVPGYYEDVERIEHVLIKALNRDGEAFELEATGLLAVCIQHEMDHLNGKLFIDYLSKLKRTRIKKKLEKQQKAQASAS
;
A
#
# COMPACT_ATOMS: atom_id res chain seq x y z
N MET A 1 17.97 8.49 -7.50
CA MET A 1 16.59 8.00 -7.20
C MET A 1 15.87 7.75 -8.50
N ALA A 2 14.99 6.75 -8.51
CA ALA A 2 14.30 6.34 -9.73
C ALA A 2 12.81 6.18 -9.49
N LEU A 3 12.03 6.41 -10.55
CA LEU A 3 10.59 6.09 -10.54
C LEU A 3 10.42 4.62 -10.87
N LEU A 4 9.61 3.94 -10.06
CA LEU A 4 9.30 2.53 -10.22
C LEU A 4 7.94 2.38 -10.90
N GLU A 5 7.75 1.28 -11.61
CA GLU A 5 6.46 0.97 -12.20
C GLU A 5 5.52 0.44 -11.12
N ILE A 6 4.33 1.06 -11.00
CA ILE A 6 3.29 0.59 -10.09
C ILE A 6 2.43 -0.43 -10.82
N LEU A 7 2.37 -1.64 -10.26
CA LEU A 7 1.52 -2.70 -10.81
C LEU A 7 0.05 -2.33 -10.64
N GLU A 8 -0.77 -2.67 -11.64
CA GLU A 8 -2.19 -2.38 -11.62
C GLU A 8 -3.01 -3.66 -11.67
N TYR A 9 -4.12 -3.67 -10.91
CA TYR A 9 -5.07 -4.77 -10.92
C TYR A 9 -5.60 -4.99 -12.35
N PRO A 10 -5.71 -6.18 -12.90
CA PRO A 10 -5.62 -7.49 -12.23
C PRO A 10 -4.27 -8.22 -12.32
N ASP A 11 -3.15 -7.51 -12.37
CA ASP A 11 -1.83 -8.14 -12.45
C ASP A 11 -1.66 -9.19 -11.34
N PRO A 12 -1.36 -10.46 -11.67
CA PRO A 12 -1.25 -11.52 -10.68
C PRO A 12 -0.11 -11.32 -9.68
N ARG A 13 0.89 -10.51 -10.02
CA ARG A 13 2.00 -10.21 -9.10
C ARG A 13 1.52 -9.46 -7.84
N LEU A 14 0.37 -8.76 -7.92
CA LEU A 14 -0.25 -8.12 -6.76
C LEU A 14 -0.78 -9.12 -5.73
N ARG A 15 -0.90 -10.39 -6.10
CA ARG A 15 -1.40 -11.45 -5.22
C ARG A 15 -0.32 -12.24 -4.51
N LYS A 16 0.95 -11.91 -4.74
CA LYS A 16 2.07 -12.56 -4.06
C LYS A 16 2.18 -12.09 -2.62
N ILE A 17 2.56 -13.01 -1.74
CA ILE A 17 2.77 -12.71 -0.32
C ILE A 17 4.20 -12.25 -0.12
N ALA A 18 4.38 -11.14 0.59
CA ALA A 18 5.69 -10.56 0.86
C ALA A 18 6.47 -11.37 1.90
N ALA A 19 7.77 -11.52 1.67
CA ALA A 19 8.68 -12.18 2.61
C ALA A 19 9.27 -11.16 3.59
N PRO A 20 9.59 -11.57 4.82
CA PRO A 20 10.28 -10.69 5.78
C PRO A 20 11.62 -10.22 5.26
N VAL A 21 11.98 -8.97 5.57
CA VAL A 21 13.31 -8.42 5.32
C VAL A 21 14.25 -8.97 6.41
N LYS A 22 15.31 -9.67 6.01
CA LYS A 22 16.24 -10.28 6.96
C LYS A 22 17.22 -9.27 7.55
N GLN A 23 17.64 -8.30 6.73
CA GLN A 23 18.57 -7.27 7.12
C GLN A 23 18.33 -6.02 6.27
N VAL A 24 18.37 -4.86 6.90
CA VAL A 24 18.27 -3.58 6.18
C VAL A 24 19.63 -3.26 5.57
N THR A 25 19.70 -3.35 4.25
CA THR A 25 20.92 -3.12 3.46
C THR A 25 20.86 -1.77 2.74
N PRO A 26 21.97 -1.27 2.18
CA PRO A 26 21.93 -0.08 1.34
C PRO A 26 20.98 -0.20 0.15
N GLU A 27 20.81 -1.41 -0.41
CA GLU A 27 19.87 -1.67 -1.51
C GLU A 27 18.42 -1.49 -1.04
N ILE A 28 18.10 -1.91 0.18
CA ILE A 28 16.78 -1.69 0.78
C ILE A 28 16.54 -0.20 0.97
N GLN A 29 17.54 0.54 1.45
CA GLN A 29 17.43 1.99 1.64
C GLN A 29 17.24 2.73 0.32
N THR A 30 17.92 2.29 -0.74
CA THR A 30 17.70 2.83 -2.09
C THR A 30 16.27 2.54 -2.57
N LEU A 31 15.77 1.34 -2.33
CA LEU A 31 14.38 0.99 -2.67
C LEU A 31 13.39 1.87 -1.91
N ILE A 32 13.63 2.13 -0.64
CA ILE A 32 12.80 3.04 0.16
C ILE A 32 12.73 4.43 -0.50
N ASP A 33 13.87 4.98 -0.88
CA ASP A 33 13.93 6.30 -1.52
C ASP A 33 13.19 6.30 -2.86
N ASP A 34 13.37 5.26 -3.67
CA ASP A 34 12.68 5.10 -4.94
C ASP A 34 11.16 4.95 -4.75
N MET A 35 10.74 4.25 -3.72
CA MET A 35 9.32 4.09 -3.39
C MET A 35 8.69 5.41 -2.97
N PHE A 36 9.38 6.22 -2.16
CA PHE A 36 8.88 7.55 -1.81
C PHE A 36 8.75 8.45 -3.04
N GLU A 37 9.76 8.46 -3.89
CA GLU A 37 9.72 9.25 -5.12
C GLU A 37 8.54 8.82 -6.02
N THR A 38 8.35 7.53 -6.18
CA THR A 38 7.25 6.95 -6.96
C THR A 38 5.89 7.31 -6.35
N MET A 39 5.76 7.18 -5.03
CA MET A 39 4.53 7.51 -4.32
C MET A 39 4.17 8.99 -4.47
N TYR A 40 5.13 9.89 -4.28
CA TYR A 40 4.89 11.33 -4.41
C TYR A 40 4.54 11.74 -5.85
N ASP A 41 5.17 11.10 -6.82
CA ASP A 41 4.92 11.38 -8.24
C ASP A 41 3.51 10.94 -8.68
N ALA A 42 2.98 9.86 -8.11
CA ALA A 42 1.72 9.23 -8.52
C ALA A 42 0.44 10.08 -8.37
N PRO A 43 0.19 11.08 -7.47
CA PRO A 43 0.58 11.19 -6.07
C PRO A 43 -0.25 10.27 -5.16
N GLY A 44 0.40 9.73 -4.15
CA GLY A 44 -0.25 8.84 -3.18
C GLY A 44 0.24 9.11 -1.76
N ILE A 45 -0.44 8.50 -0.79
CA ILE A 45 -0.11 8.65 0.63
C ILE A 45 0.51 7.40 1.24
N GLY A 46 0.46 6.28 0.52
CA GLY A 46 1.06 5.03 0.95
C GLY A 46 1.41 4.16 -0.23
N LEU A 47 2.42 3.32 -0.07
CA LEU A 47 2.86 2.38 -1.10
C LEU A 47 3.54 1.18 -0.43
N ALA A 48 3.07 -0.02 -0.79
CA ALA A 48 3.70 -1.27 -0.37
C ALA A 48 4.66 -1.75 -1.45
N ALA A 49 5.75 -2.40 -1.05
CA ALA A 49 6.76 -2.88 -1.98
C ALA A 49 6.19 -3.88 -3.00
N THR A 50 5.19 -4.66 -2.63
CA THR A 50 4.50 -5.58 -3.55
C THR A 50 3.95 -4.86 -4.78
N GLN A 51 3.49 -3.62 -4.61
CA GLN A 51 2.93 -2.82 -5.71
C GLN A 51 3.96 -2.41 -6.76
N VAL A 52 5.25 -2.50 -6.44
CA VAL A 52 6.35 -2.22 -7.38
C VAL A 52 7.18 -3.48 -7.67
N ASP A 53 6.54 -4.63 -7.56
CA ASP A 53 7.11 -5.96 -7.87
C ASP A 53 8.29 -6.35 -6.97
N GLN A 54 8.33 -5.81 -5.76
CA GLN A 54 9.30 -6.18 -4.72
C GLN A 54 8.55 -6.87 -3.59
N HIS A 55 8.62 -8.20 -3.52
CA HIS A 55 7.79 -8.98 -2.62
C HIS A 55 8.44 -9.17 -1.26
N ILE A 56 8.68 -8.04 -0.59
CA ILE A 56 9.25 -7.96 0.76
C ILE A 56 8.33 -7.11 1.65
N GLN A 57 8.41 -7.33 2.95
CA GLN A 57 7.58 -6.62 3.93
C GLN A 57 8.13 -5.21 4.17
N LEU A 58 7.77 -4.30 3.27
CA LEU A 58 8.20 -2.90 3.30
C LEU A 58 7.05 -2.01 2.86
N ILE A 59 6.76 -0.99 3.66
CA ILE A 59 5.71 0.01 3.40
C ILE A 59 6.31 1.39 3.60
N VAL A 60 5.98 2.32 2.70
CA VAL A 60 6.25 3.75 2.89
C VAL A 60 4.93 4.51 2.93
N MET A 61 4.85 5.54 3.77
CA MET A 61 3.64 6.36 3.93
C MET A 61 4.01 7.80 4.24
N ASP A 62 3.22 8.73 3.75
CA ASP A 62 3.29 10.14 4.14
C ASP A 62 1.90 10.75 3.95
N LEU A 63 1.25 11.08 5.07
CA LEU A 63 -0.10 11.64 5.08
C LEU A 63 -0.10 13.17 5.08
N SER A 64 1.08 13.80 5.17
CA SER A 64 1.19 15.25 5.17
C SER A 64 1.03 15.81 3.76
N GLU A 65 0.51 17.03 3.65
CA GLU A 65 0.35 17.71 2.36
C GLU A 65 1.69 18.23 1.84
N ASP A 66 2.61 18.58 2.73
CA ASP A 66 3.90 19.20 2.42
C ASP A 66 5.06 18.21 2.34
N LYS A 67 4.78 16.91 2.36
CA LYS A 67 5.77 15.82 2.29
C LYS A 67 6.79 15.85 3.45
N SER A 68 6.33 16.30 4.63
CA SER A 68 7.19 16.52 5.79
C SER A 68 7.15 15.40 6.84
N GLU A 69 6.29 14.39 6.66
CA GLU A 69 6.10 13.33 7.64
C GLU A 69 6.20 11.93 7.03
N PRO A 70 7.35 11.61 6.41
CA PRO A 70 7.53 10.28 5.82
C PRO A 70 7.67 9.20 6.90
N HIS A 71 6.98 8.07 6.69
CA HIS A 71 7.06 6.89 7.55
C HIS A 71 7.57 5.69 6.75
N VAL A 72 8.45 4.91 7.37
CA VAL A 72 8.95 3.66 6.82
C VAL A 72 8.60 2.54 7.79
N PHE A 73 7.99 1.48 7.29
CA PHE A 73 7.64 0.31 8.09
C PHE A 73 8.23 -0.94 7.43
N ILE A 74 9.25 -1.51 8.08
CA ILE A 74 9.91 -2.74 7.63
C ILE A 74 9.48 -3.86 8.58
N ASN A 75 9.05 -4.99 8.01
CA ASN A 75 8.53 -6.13 8.77
C ASN A 75 7.41 -5.69 9.74
N PRO A 76 6.42 -4.94 9.27
CA PRO A 76 5.40 -4.41 10.18
C PRO A 76 4.51 -5.52 10.73
N GLU A 77 4.18 -5.39 12.02
CA GLU A 77 3.16 -6.18 12.69
C GLU A 77 2.10 -5.21 13.16
N VAL A 78 0.86 -5.43 12.76
CA VAL A 78 -0.26 -4.54 13.09
C VAL A 78 -1.27 -5.30 13.94
N THR A 79 -1.53 -4.77 15.14
CA THR A 79 -2.55 -5.28 16.04
C THR A 79 -3.69 -4.29 16.07
N VAL A 80 -4.89 -4.75 15.71
CA VAL A 80 -6.10 -3.93 15.79
C VAL A 80 -6.51 -3.83 17.26
N LEU A 81 -6.69 -2.61 17.75
CA LEU A 81 -7.07 -2.32 19.13
C LEU A 81 -8.58 -2.10 19.23
N ASP A 82 -9.04 -1.61 20.39
CA ASP A 82 -10.45 -1.38 20.64
C ASP A 82 -11.04 -0.28 19.76
N GLY A 83 -12.28 -0.46 19.36
CA GLY A 83 -13.01 0.52 18.58
C GLY A 83 -14.11 -0.13 17.74
N ASP A 84 -15.05 0.68 17.29
CA ASP A 84 -16.09 0.23 16.37
C ASP A 84 -15.59 0.37 14.94
N PRO A 85 -15.93 -0.57 14.04
CA PRO A 85 -15.60 -0.42 12.62
C PRO A 85 -16.24 0.84 12.04
N GLU A 86 -15.43 1.61 11.32
CA GLU A 86 -15.89 2.83 10.64
C GLU A 86 -15.69 2.66 9.14
N LYS A 87 -16.62 3.20 8.36
CA LYS A 87 -16.49 3.23 6.91
C LYS A 87 -15.64 4.41 6.51
N MET A 88 -14.63 4.16 5.69
CA MET A 88 -13.81 5.20 5.10
C MET A 88 -13.60 4.88 3.63
N GLN A 89 -13.69 5.90 2.78
CA GLN A 89 -13.45 5.74 1.35
C GLN A 89 -11.97 5.44 1.11
N GLU A 90 -11.69 4.33 0.46
CA GLU A 90 -10.34 3.92 0.11
C GLU A 90 -10.13 3.92 -1.40
N GLY A 91 -8.93 4.29 -1.80
CA GLY A 91 -8.46 4.18 -3.17
C GLY A 91 -7.06 3.61 -3.15
N CYS A 92 -6.53 3.22 -4.31
CA CYS A 92 -5.23 2.59 -4.40
C CYS A 92 -4.58 2.92 -5.75
N LEU A 93 -3.27 3.18 -5.72
CA LEU A 93 -2.50 3.44 -6.95
C LEU A 93 -2.51 2.22 -7.90
N SER A 94 -2.72 1.01 -7.35
CA SER A 94 -2.85 -0.23 -8.14
C SER A 94 -4.27 -0.45 -8.69
N VAL A 95 -5.24 0.36 -8.28
CA VAL A 95 -6.62 0.33 -8.78
C VAL A 95 -7.01 1.77 -9.16
N PRO A 96 -6.39 2.33 -10.19
CA PRO A 96 -6.51 3.76 -10.47
C PRO A 96 -7.93 4.18 -10.85
N GLY A 97 -8.37 5.31 -10.27
CA GLY A 97 -9.65 5.93 -10.59
C GLY A 97 -10.86 5.37 -9.83
N TYR A 98 -10.66 4.41 -8.92
CA TYR A 98 -11.75 3.80 -8.15
C TYR A 98 -11.58 4.06 -6.66
N TYR A 99 -12.69 4.45 -6.02
CA TYR A 99 -12.77 4.72 -4.58
C TYR A 99 -14.04 4.07 -4.07
N GLU A 100 -13.93 3.32 -2.97
CA GLU A 100 -15.06 2.62 -2.37
C GLU A 100 -14.93 2.62 -0.85
N ASP A 101 -16.07 2.52 -0.16
CA ASP A 101 -16.08 2.46 1.29
C ASP A 101 -15.65 1.08 1.78
N VAL A 102 -14.73 1.08 2.73
CA VAL A 102 -14.25 -0.13 3.41
C VAL A 102 -14.36 0.09 4.91
N GLU A 103 -14.89 -0.89 5.62
CA GLU A 103 -14.98 -0.84 7.09
C GLU A 103 -13.66 -1.28 7.70
N ARG A 104 -13.12 -0.43 8.58
CA ARG A 104 -11.92 -0.76 9.34
C ARG A 104 -12.02 -0.18 10.74
N ILE A 105 -11.33 -0.78 11.69
CA ILE A 105 -11.18 -0.21 13.02
C ILE A 105 -10.02 0.78 12.96
N GLU A 106 -10.28 2.04 13.33
CA GLU A 106 -9.34 3.16 13.20
C GLU A 106 -8.40 3.30 14.40
N HIS A 107 -8.00 2.18 15.01
CA HIS A 107 -7.09 2.18 16.15
C HIS A 107 -6.23 0.93 16.13
N VAL A 108 -4.92 1.10 15.94
CA VAL A 108 -3.98 -0.02 15.80
C VAL A 108 -2.68 0.27 16.55
N LEU A 109 -1.99 -0.80 16.92
CA LEU A 109 -0.60 -0.75 17.38
C LEU A 109 0.28 -1.32 16.28
N ILE A 110 1.28 -0.56 15.86
CA ILE A 110 2.22 -0.95 14.82
C ILE A 110 3.57 -1.22 15.45
N LYS A 111 4.14 -2.39 15.17
CA LYS A 111 5.53 -2.73 15.54
C LYS A 111 6.29 -2.98 14.25
N ALA A 112 7.40 -2.29 14.05
CA ALA A 112 8.15 -2.38 12.80
C ALA A 112 9.62 -1.99 13.02
N LEU A 113 10.41 -2.08 11.96
CA LEU A 113 11.75 -1.51 11.90
C LEU A 113 11.69 -0.24 11.05
N ASN A 114 12.52 0.75 11.41
CA ASN A 114 12.68 1.96 10.60
C ASN A 114 13.72 1.75 9.49
N ARG A 115 14.03 2.81 8.72
CA ARG A 115 14.96 2.68 7.59
C ARG A 115 16.40 2.32 8.02
N ASP A 116 16.73 2.51 9.29
CA ASP A 116 18.04 2.16 9.86
C ASP A 116 18.05 0.77 10.49
N GLY A 117 16.91 0.06 10.44
CA GLY A 117 16.79 -1.27 11.02
C GLY A 117 16.51 -1.28 12.51
N GLU A 118 16.15 -0.13 13.09
CA GLU A 118 15.85 -0.01 14.52
C GLU A 118 14.39 -0.29 14.78
N ALA A 119 14.09 -1.08 15.82
CA ALA A 119 12.72 -1.43 16.20
C ALA A 119 12.01 -0.24 16.84
N PHE A 120 10.73 -0.07 16.49
CA PHE A 120 9.88 0.94 17.09
C PHE A 120 8.44 0.46 17.21
N GLU A 121 7.67 1.13 18.05
CA GLU A 121 6.23 0.92 18.19
C GLU A 121 5.52 2.25 17.96
N LEU A 122 4.37 2.19 17.32
CA LEU A 122 3.54 3.36 17.06
C LEU A 122 2.07 2.98 17.21
N GLU A 123 1.39 3.65 18.15
CA GLU A 123 -0.07 3.55 18.25
C GLU A 123 -0.67 4.58 17.29
N ALA A 124 -1.53 4.14 16.40
CA ALA A 124 -2.09 4.97 15.34
C ALA A 124 -3.62 4.97 15.40
N THR A 125 -4.20 6.12 15.08
CA THR A 125 -5.65 6.30 14.98
C THR A 125 -5.99 7.00 13.67
N GLY A 126 -7.27 6.98 13.30
CA GLY A 126 -7.77 7.69 12.13
C GLY A 126 -7.18 7.20 10.82
N LEU A 127 -6.83 8.14 9.95
CA LEU A 127 -6.36 7.84 8.60
C LEU A 127 -5.07 7.00 8.58
N LEU A 128 -4.14 7.26 9.49
CA LEU A 128 -2.91 6.48 9.58
C LEU A 128 -3.21 5.01 9.88
N ALA A 129 -4.14 4.75 10.81
CA ALA A 129 -4.55 3.38 11.15
C ALA A 129 -5.20 2.68 9.96
N VAL A 130 -6.03 3.39 9.20
CA VAL A 130 -6.68 2.84 7.99
C VAL A 130 -5.64 2.56 6.90
N CYS A 131 -4.75 3.50 6.66
CA CYS A 131 -3.72 3.36 5.62
C CYS A 131 -2.77 2.21 5.89
N ILE A 132 -2.32 2.03 7.13
CA ILE A 132 -1.41 0.92 7.44
C ILE A 132 -2.10 -0.43 7.22
N GLN A 133 -3.38 -0.55 7.56
CA GLN A 133 -4.14 -1.78 7.32
C GLN A 133 -4.29 -2.06 5.82
N HIS A 134 -4.55 -1.02 5.02
CA HIS A 134 -4.63 -1.11 3.56
C HIS A 134 -3.29 -1.62 2.98
N GLU A 135 -2.18 -1.05 3.42
CA GLU A 135 -0.85 -1.45 2.94
C GLU A 135 -0.47 -2.85 3.42
N MET A 136 -0.85 -3.23 4.64
CA MET A 136 -0.66 -4.60 5.15
C MET A 136 -1.37 -5.62 4.27
N ASP A 137 -2.57 -5.28 3.79
CA ASP A 137 -3.31 -6.16 2.88
C ASP A 137 -2.48 -6.45 1.61
N HIS A 138 -1.81 -5.43 1.05
CA HIS A 138 -0.94 -5.63 -0.12
C HIS A 138 0.17 -6.62 0.16
N LEU A 139 0.76 -6.57 1.35
CA LEU A 139 1.83 -7.52 1.73
C LEU A 139 1.30 -8.96 1.82
N ASN A 140 0.01 -9.13 2.02
CA ASN A 140 -0.66 -10.42 2.09
C ASN A 140 -1.38 -10.80 0.78
N GLY A 141 -1.13 -10.06 -0.30
CA GLY A 141 -1.73 -10.32 -1.59
C GLY A 141 -3.19 -9.90 -1.72
N LYS A 142 -3.64 -8.98 -0.87
CA LYS A 142 -5.02 -8.48 -0.86
C LYS A 142 -5.12 -7.05 -1.35
N LEU A 143 -6.25 -6.71 -1.92
CA LEU A 143 -6.58 -5.34 -2.37
C LEU A 143 -7.87 -4.90 -1.68
N PHE A 144 -8.08 -3.56 -1.58
CA PHE A 144 -9.30 -3.05 -0.94
C PHE A 144 -10.58 -3.52 -1.64
N ILE A 145 -10.51 -3.77 -2.95
CA ILE A 145 -11.66 -4.29 -3.72
C ILE A 145 -12.09 -5.67 -3.29
N ASP A 146 -11.23 -6.43 -2.60
CA ASP A 146 -11.57 -7.75 -2.08
C ASP A 146 -12.69 -7.69 -1.01
N TYR A 147 -12.88 -6.52 -0.40
CA TYR A 147 -13.95 -6.27 0.56
C TYR A 147 -15.27 -5.86 -0.12
N LEU A 148 -15.27 -5.68 -1.43
CA LEU A 148 -16.44 -5.29 -2.20
C LEU A 148 -17.21 -6.52 -2.70
N SER A 149 -18.46 -6.29 -3.16
CA SER A 149 -19.25 -7.35 -3.77
C SER A 149 -18.56 -7.91 -5.02
N LYS A 150 -18.85 -9.17 -5.34
CA LYS A 150 -18.32 -9.82 -6.54
C LYS A 150 -18.68 -9.02 -7.80
N LEU A 151 -19.88 -8.46 -7.84
CA LEU A 151 -20.34 -7.64 -8.97
C LEU A 151 -19.47 -6.38 -9.16
N LYS A 152 -19.21 -5.66 -8.08
CA LYS A 152 -18.36 -4.46 -8.11
C LYS A 152 -16.94 -4.81 -8.55
N ARG A 153 -16.35 -5.88 -7.99
CA ARG A 153 -15.01 -6.34 -8.36
C ARG A 153 -14.91 -6.70 -9.83
N THR A 154 -15.90 -7.41 -10.34
CA THR A 154 -15.94 -7.81 -11.75
C THR A 154 -16.03 -6.60 -12.67
N ARG A 155 -16.84 -5.60 -12.32
CA ARG A 155 -16.96 -4.35 -13.08
C ARG A 155 -15.64 -3.59 -13.13
N ILE A 156 -14.98 -3.46 -11.98
CA ILE A 156 -13.69 -2.76 -11.88
C ILE A 156 -12.65 -3.48 -12.73
N LYS A 157 -12.57 -4.81 -12.61
CA LYS A 157 -11.63 -5.63 -13.38
C LYS A 157 -11.82 -5.42 -14.89
N LYS A 158 -13.05 -5.49 -15.38
CA LYS A 158 -13.33 -5.31 -16.82
C LYS A 158 -12.96 -3.93 -17.31
N LYS A 159 -13.25 -2.89 -16.53
CA LYS A 159 -12.93 -1.51 -16.91
C LYS A 159 -11.43 -1.28 -16.94
N LEU A 160 -10.70 -1.78 -15.95
CA LEU A 160 -9.24 -1.66 -15.91
C LEU A 160 -8.56 -2.42 -17.04
N GLU A 161 -9.01 -3.63 -17.33
CA GLU A 161 -8.49 -4.42 -18.46
C GLU A 161 -8.72 -3.68 -19.79
N LYS A 162 -9.89 -3.06 -19.96
CA LYS A 162 -10.20 -2.28 -21.15
C LYS A 162 -9.31 -1.04 -21.26
N GLN A 163 -9.07 -0.32 -20.17
CA GLN A 163 -8.20 0.84 -20.13
C GLN A 163 -6.75 0.48 -20.46
N GLN A 164 -6.26 -0.61 -19.87
CA GLN A 164 -4.90 -1.12 -20.10
C GLN A 164 -4.70 -1.53 -21.54
N LYS A 165 -5.69 -2.18 -22.14
CA LYS A 165 -5.68 -2.59 -23.54
C LYS A 165 -5.67 -1.38 -24.48
N ALA A 166 -6.46 -0.35 -24.16
CA ALA A 166 -6.49 0.90 -24.93
C ALA A 166 -5.14 1.62 -24.85
N GLN A 167 -4.53 1.69 -23.67
CA GLN A 167 -3.21 2.30 -23.48
C GLN A 167 -2.13 1.54 -24.26
N ALA A 168 -2.16 0.22 -24.25
CA ALA A 168 -1.20 -0.60 -25.00
C ALA A 168 -1.36 -0.39 -26.51
N SER A 169 -2.59 -0.19 -26.99
CA SER A 169 -2.86 0.07 -28.41
C SER A 169 -2.46 1.49 -28.83
N ALA A 170 -2.41 2.43 -27.90
CA ALA A 170 -2.07 3.84 -28.17
C ALA A 170 -0.57 4.12 -28.13
N SER A 171 0.22 3.20 -27.61
CA SER A 171 1.67 3.39 -27.44
C SER A 171 2.49 2.91 -28.62
#